data_d3fd81cad484a66a0c1b65b6a9decc71
#
_entry.id   d3fd81cad484a66a0c1b65b6a9decc71
#
_cell.length_a   1.000
_cell.length_b   1.000
_cell.length_c   1.000
_cell.angle_alpha   90.00
_cell.angle_beta   90.00
_cell.angle_gamma   90.00
#
_symmetry.space_group_name_H-M   'P 1'
#
loop_
_entity.id
_entity.type
_entity.pdbx_description
1 polymer ?
#
loop_
_entity_poly.entity_id
_entity_poly.type
_entity_poly.pdbx_seq_one_letter_code
_entity_poly.pdbx_strand_id
1 'polypeptide(L)'
;MINRMLVTPTAALSSLFALCALFSISADADDREKLLGNWKLVSVYAEDVQTKQRHNPYGDHPKGYIAFTSAARFFALITADGPKPPTVQEEQAAAFRSMSAYTGKFRLEGDKFITKVDVAWNQAWVDTEQTRFWRFEGDRLHIISAPVANPNVAGSLLVGYLVWERE
;
A
#
# COMPACT_ATOMS: atom_id res chain seq x y z
N MET A 1 56.50 -18.10 -48.47
CA MET A 1 56.17 -17.31 -47.26
C MET A 1 54.75 -16.85 -47.41
N ILE A 2 53.79 -17.50 -46.71
CA ILE A 2 52.38 -17.22 -46.84
C ILE A 2 51.94 -16.62 -45.48
N ASN A 3 51.56 -15.37 -45.55
CA ASN A 3 51.10 -14.59 -44.38
C ASN A 3 49.59 -14.84 -44.17
N ARG A 4 49.19 -15.49 -43.07
CA ARG A 4 47.81 -15.73 -42.69
C ARG A 4 47.33 -14.56 -41.77
N MET A 5 46.43 -13.76 -42.26
CA MET A 5 45.68 -12.77 -41.47
C MET A 5 44.69 -13.50 -40.57
N LEU A 6 44.77 -13.27 -39.26
CA LEU A 6 43.76 -13.65 -38.27
C LEU A 6 42.67 -12.56 -38.26
N VAL A 7 41.46 -12.98 -38.57
CA VAL A 7 40.25 -12.17 -38.40
C VAL A 7 39.61 -12.53 -37.05
N THR A 8 39.53 -11.57 -36.12
CA THR A 8 38.81 -11.69 -34.87
C THR A 8 37.34 -11.27 -35.07
N PRO A 9 36.34 -12.03 -34.60
CA PRO A 9 34.95 -11.57 -34.56
C PRO A 9 34.66 -10.92 -33.22
N THR A 10 34.54 -9.60 -33.20
CA THR A 10 33.96 -8.84 -32.12
C THR A 10 32.67 -8.18 -32.63
N ALA A 11 31.51 -8.71 -32.25
CA ALA A 11 30.24 -7.95 -32.13
C ALA A 11 29.05 -8.90 -32.03
N ALA A 12 28.61 -9.25 -30.85
CA ALA A 12 27.22 -9.70 -30.59
C ALA A 12 26.97 -9.87 -29.08
N LEU A 13 26.96 -8.81 -28.26
CA LEU A 13 26.50 -8.91 -26.84
C LEU A 13 25.75 -7.69 -26.32
N SER A 14 25.25 -6.80 -27.18
CA SER A 14 24.63 -5.54 -26.71
C SER A 14 23.10 -5.46 -26.87
N SER A 15 22.42 -6.47 -27.40
CA SER A 15 20.99 -6.36 -27.76
C SER A 15 20.02 -6.98 -26.75
N LEU A 16 20.46 -7.72 -25.72
CA LEU A 16 19.57 -8.46 -24.85
C LEU A 16 19.12 -7.66 -23.59
N PHE A 17 19.85 -6.62 -23.22
CA PHE A 17 19.51 -5.83 -22.02
C PHE A 17 18.41 -4.78 -22.25
N ALA A 18 18.21 -4.30 -23.47
CA ALA A 18 17.20 -3.28 -23.78
C ALA A 18 15.75 -3.83 -23.80
N LEU A 19 15.57 -5.14 -24.04
CA LEU A 19 14.24 -5.73 -24.16
C LEU A 19 13.55 -5.99 -22.81
N CYS A 20 14.31 -6.29 -21.75
CA CYS A 20 13.75 -6.49 -20.41
C CYS A 20 13.18 -5.20 -19.78
N ALA A 21 13.78 -4.03 -20.07
CA ALA A 21 13.32 -2.76 -19.51
C ALA A 21 11.96 -2.31 -20.08
N LEU A 22 11.66 -2.64 -21.34
CA LEU A 22 10.39 -2.28 -21.98
C LEU A 22 9.19 -3.09 -21.45
N PHE A 23 9.40 -4.35 -21.04
CA PHE A 23 8.34 -5.17 -20.43
C PHE A 23 7.96 -4.71 -19.03
N SER A 24 8.90 -4.24 -18.22
CA SER A 24 8.64 -3.73 -16.87
C SER A 24 7.80 -2.44 -16.89
N ILE A 25 8.05 -1.53 -17.82
CA ILE A 25 7.31 -0.26 -17.96
C ILE A 25 5.83 -0.54 -18.35
N SER A 26 5.58 -1.54 -19.17
CA SER A 26 4.22 -1.90 -19.59
C SER A 26 3.40 -2.53 -18.46
N ALA A 27 4.01 -3.38 -17.63
CA ALA A 27 3.35 -4.02 -16.49
C ALA A 27 2.95 -3.01 -15.42
N ASP A 28 3.84 -2.10 -15.05
CA ASP A 28 3.56 -1.06 -14.05
C ASP A 28 2.46 -0.08 -14.51
N ALA A 29 2.36 0.21 -15.82
CA ALA A 29 1.31 1.06 -16.36
C ALA A 29 -0.07 0.37 -16.30
N ASP A 30 -0.16 -0.91 -16.66
CA ASP A 30 -1.39 -1.70 -16.59
C ASP A 30 -1.86 -1.90 -15.14
N ASP A 31 -0.95 -2.18 -14.23
CA ASP A 31 -1.23 -2.32 -12.80
C ASP A 31 -1.70 -1.02 -12.17
N ARG A 32 -1.12 0.11 -12.59
CA ARG A 32 -1.57 1.42 -12.16
C ARG A 32 -3.01 1.70 -12.59
N GLU A 33 -3.37 1.42 -13.85
CA GLU A 33 -4.72 1.61 -14.36
C GLU A 33 -5.75 0.78 -13.60
N LYS A 34 -5.41 -0.47 -13.26
CA LYS A 34 -6.27 -1.34 -12.44
C LYS A 34 -6.53 -0.78 -11.05
N LEU A 35 -5.57 -0.09 -10.44
CA LEU A 35 -5.73 0.53 -9.13
C LEU A 35 -6.57 1.82 -9.17
N LEU A 36 -6.56 2.59 -10.27
CA LEU A 36 -7.26 3.89 -10.35
C LEU A 36 -8.74 3.75 -10.02
N GLY A 37 -9.25 4.73 -9.27
CA GLY A 37 -10.66 4.83 -8.90
C GLY A 37 -10.89 4.84 -7.40
N ASN A 38 -12.15 4.71 -7.02
CA ASN A 38 -12.62 4.67 -5.64
C ASN A 38 -12.89 3.22 -5.23
N TRP A 39 -12.54 2.92 -3.99
CA TRP A 39 -12.68 1.60 -3.40
C TRP A 39 -13.30 1.72 -2.04
N LYS A 40 -14.31 0.90 -1.77
CA LYS A 40 -15.02 0.82 -0.50
C LYS A 40 -14.50 -0.33 0.33
N LEU A 41 -14.35 -0.12 1.62
CA LEU A 41 -13.87 -1.14 2.56
C LEU A 41 -14.90 -2.27 2.70
N VAL A 42 -14.44 -3.52 2.53
CA VAL A 42 -15.21 -4.74 2.78
C VAL A 42 -14.88 -5.30 4.16
N SER A 43 -13.58 -5.39 4.49
CA SER A 43 -13.12 -5.90 5.77
C SER A 43 -11.72 -5.40 6.11
N VAL A 44 -11.44 -5.34 7.41
CA VAL A 44 -10.09 -5.06 7.93
C VAL A 44 -9.87 -5.84 9.23
N TYR A 45 -8.68 -6.39 9.37
CA TYR A 45 -8.16 -6.89 10.64
C TYR A 45 -6.66 -6.65 10.73
N ALA A 46 -6.12 -6.68 11.92
CA ALA A 46 -4.69 -6.68 12.17
C ALA A 46 -4.26 -8.02 12.77
N GLU A 47 -3.08 -8.50 12.44
CA GLU A 47 -2.50 -9.73 12.96
C GLU A 47 -1.16 -9.44 13.63
N ASP A 48 -0.97 -9.92 14.84
CA ASP A 48 0.32 -9.88 15.52
C ASP A 48 1.33 -10.78 14.80
N VAL A 49 2.50 -10.26 14.48
CA VAL A 49 3.52 -10.97 13.68
C VAL A 49 4.02 -12.22 14.38
N GLN A 50 4.14 -12.20 15.72
CA GLN A 50 4.70 -13.29 16.52
C GLN A 50 3.65 -14.31 16.94
N THR A 51 2.56 -13.82 17.55
CA THR A 51 1.52 -14.68 18.15
C THR A 51 0.47 -15.14 17.17
N LYS A 52 0.37 -14.50 15.98
CA LYS A 52 -0.68 -14.71 14.97
C LYS A 52 -2.09 -14.39 15.48
N GLN A 53 -2.20 -13.75 16.62
CA GLN A 53 -3.49 -13.29 17.14
C GLN A 53 -4.06 -12.17 16.27
N ARG A 54 -5.35 -12.30 15.93
CA ARG A 54 -6.08 -11.30 15.16
C ARG A 54 -6.79 -10.31 16.07
N HIS A 55 -6.81 -9.07 15.63
CA HIS A 55 -7.44 -7.94 16.29
C HIS A 55 -8.30 -7.17 15.29
N ASN A 56 -9.44 -6.65 15.74
CA ASN A 56 -10.31 -5.79 14.95
C ASN A 56 -10.17 -4.34 15.47
N PRO A 57 -9.14 -3.58 15.04
CA PRO A 57 -8.85 -2.26 15.61
C PRO A 57 -9.95 -1.22 15.33
N TYR A 58 -10.83 -1.51 14.36
CA TYR A 58 -11.93 -0.64 13.96
C TYR A 58 -13.32 -1.23 14.29
N GLY A 59 -13.41 -2.33 15.08
CA GLY A 59 -14.67 -3.03 15.35
C GLY A 59 -15.07 -3.98 14.22
N ASP A 60 -16.33 -4.45 14.25
CA ASP A 60 -16.82 -5.51 13.37
C ASP A 60 -17.35 -5.00 12.02
N HIS A 61 -17.85 -3.75 11.97
CA HIS A 61 -18.44 -3.15 10.77
C HIS A 61 -17.84 -1.76 10.45
N PRO A 62 -16.49 -1.66 10.33
CA PRO A 62 -15.84 -0.39 10.01
C PRO A 62 -16.28 0.14 8.65
N LYS A 63 -16.21 1.46 8.47
CA LYS A 63 -16.45 2.12 7.20
C LYS A 63 -15.17 2.74 6.68
N GLY A 64 -14.96 2.72 5.39
CA GLY A 64 -13.78 3.33 4.81
C GLY A 64 -13.81 3.39 3.30
N TYR A 65 -13.00 4.31 2.80
CA TYR A 65 -12.76 4.50 1.38
C TYR A 65 -11.30 4.74 1.13
N ILE A 66 -10.82 4.26 -0.01
CA ILE A 66 -9.54 4.68 -0.57
C ILE A 66 -9.75 5.13 -2.01
N ALA A 67 -8.89 6.00 -2.48
CA ALA A 67 -8.88 6.45 -3.86
C ALA A 67 -7.46 6.51 -4.41
N PHE A 68 -7.29 6.01 -5.63
CA PHE A 68 -6.09 6.19 -6.43
C PHE A 68 -6.44 7.08 -7.62
N THR A 69 -5.74 8.20 -7.79
CA THR A 69 -6.00 9.15 -8.87
C THR A 69 -4.97 9.06 -9.98
N SER A 70 -5.33 9.46 -11.19
CA SER A 70 -4.42 9.55 -12.33
C SER A 70 -3.24 10.51 -12.08
N ALA A 71 -3.44 11.51 -11.20
CA ALA A 71 -2.38 12.43 -10.75
C ALA A 71 -1.42 11.82 -9.72
N ALA A 72 -1.42 10.48 -9.56
CA ALA A 72 -0.62 9.73 -8.60
C ALA A 72 -0.86 10.16 -7.13
N ARG A 73 -2.10 10.53 -6.79
CA ARG A 73 -2.47 10.80 -5.39
C ARG A 73 -3.30 9.65 -4.84
N PHE A 74 -2.93 9.22 -3.65
CA PHE A 74 -3.64 8.25 -2.85
C PHE A 74 -4.35 8.95 -1.69
N PHE A 75 -5.58 8.51 -1.41
CA PHE A 75 -6.35 8.92 -0.24
C PHE A 75 -6.79 7.67 0.51
N ALA A 76 -6.77 7.73 1.83
CA ALA A 76 -7.33 6.71 2.70
C ALA A 76 -8.12 7.34 3.84
N LEU A 77 -9.30 6.81 4.10
CA LEU A 77 -10.12 7.16 5.24
C LEU A 77 -10.81 5.90 5.76
N ILE A 78 -10.58 5.55 7.02
CA ILE A 78 -11.23 4.45 7.71
C ILE A 78 -11.70 4.95 9.06
N THR A 79 -12.92 4.63 9.44
CA THR A 79 -13.49 4.90 10.76
C THR A 79 -14.02 3.62 11.39
N ALA A 80 -13.97 3.56 12.71
CA ALA A 80 -14.51 2.43 13.46
C ALA A 80 -16.02 2.30 13.30
N ASP A 81 -16.52 1.12 13.68
CA ASP A 81 -17.94 0.81 13.74
C ASP A 81 -18.64 1.65 14.80
N GLY A 82 -19.80 2.24 14.41
CA GLY A 82 -20.75 2.88 15.31
C GLY A 82 -20.22 3.97 16.25
N PRO A 83 -19.31 4.88 15.81
CA PRO A 83 -18.81 5.92 16.70
C PRO A 83 -19.97 6.83 17.14
N LYS A 84 -20.09 7.03 18.46
CA LYS A 84 -20.95 8.09 19.00
C LYS A 84 -20.20 9.42 18.94
N PRO A 85 -20.90 10.55 18.74
CA PRO A 85 -20.27 11.86 18.87
C PRO A 85 -19.61 11.99 20.25
N PRO A 86 -18.28 12.26 20.33
CA PRO A 86 -17.59 12.36 21.60
C PRO A 86 -18.03 13.63 22.36
N THR A 87 -18.28 13.48 23.64
CA THR A 87 -18.74 14.56 24.52
C THR A 87 -17.72 15.00 25.55
N VAL A 88 -16.74 14.12 25.83
CA VAL A 88 -15.65 14.38 26.78
C VAL A 88 -14.29 14.08 26.14
N GLN A 89 -13.22 14.55 26.76
CA GLN A 89 -11.85 14.47 26.20
C GLN A 89 -11.40 13.01 25.99
N GLU A 90 -11.74 12.10 26.88
CA GLU A 90 -11.40 10.67 26.77
C GLU A 90 -12.06 10.03 25.55
N GLU A 91 -13.32 10.40 25.27
CA GLU A 91 -14.04 9.93 24.08
C GLU A 91 -13.45 10.54 22.80
N GLN A 92 -13.02 11.82 22.83
CA GLN A 92 -12.32 12.46 21.71
C GLN A 92 -11.00 11.74 21.40
N ALA A 93 -10.22 11.41 22.44
CA ALA A 93 -8.98 10.66 22.30
C ALA A 93 -9.23 9.23 21.78
N ALA A 94 -10.31 8.58 22.21
CA ALA A 94 -10.72 7.26 21.70
C ALA A 94 -11.13 7.34 20.23
N ALA A 95 -11.93 8.34 19.85
CA ALA A 95 -12.34 8.57 18.46
C ALA A 95 -11.15 8.83 17.55
N PHE A 96 -10.17 9.64 17.99
CA PHE A 96 -8.92 9.86 17.25
C PHE A 96 -8.15 8.55 17.02
N ARG A 97 -8.07 7.65 18.00
CA ARG A 97 -7.39 6.35 17.87
C ARG A 97 -8.17 5.34 17.04
N SER A 98 -9.46 5.53 16.85
CA SER A 98 -10.35 4.62 16.11
C SER A 98 -10.57 5.00 14.65
N MET A 99 -9.69 5.84 14.12
CA MET A 99 -9.70 6.22 12.69
C MET A 99 -8.32 6.16 12.09
N SER A 100 -8.28 6.14 10.76
CA SER A 100 -7.07 6.36 9.97
C SER A 100 -7.43 7.24 8.78
N ALA A 101 -6.71 8.34 8.60
CA ALA A 101 -6.93 9.24 7.47
C ALA A 101 -5.60 9.83 7.00
N TYR A 102 -5.25 9.63 5.74
CA TYR A 102 -4.04 10.23 5.17
C TYR A 102 -4.12 10.32 3.65
N THR A 103 -3.29 11.16 3.10
CA THR A 103 -3.09 11.30 1.66
C THR A 103 -1.64 11.59 1.33
N GLY A 104 -1.26 11.40 0.09
CA GLY A 104 0.07 11.67 -0.40
C GLY A 104 0.25 11.24 -1.85
N LYS A 105 1.42 11.52 -2.41
CA LYS A 105 1.80 10.99 -3.71
C LYS A 105 2.20 9.54 -3.59
N PHE A 106 1.71 8.69 -4.48
CA PHE A 106 2.10 7.28 -4.51
C PHE A 106 2.92 6.94 -5.76
N ARG A 107 3.74 5.92 -5.62
CA ARG A 107 4.44 5.23 -6.71
C ARG A 107 4.26 3.72 -6.56
N LEU A 108 4.37 3.00 -7.66
CA LEU A 108 4.37 1.53 -7.68
C LEU A 108 5.80 1.00 -7.71
N GLU A 109 6.03 -0.10 -7.02
CA GLU A 109 7.27 -0.87 -7.03
C GLU A 109 6.92 -2.37 -6.96
N GLY A 110 6.63 -2.97 -8.13
CA GLY A 110 6.17 -4.35 -8.22
C GLY A 110 4.84 -4.56 -7.47
N ASP A 111 4.84 -5.46 -6.49
CA ASP A 111 3.67 -5.80 -5.65
C ASP A 111 3.37 -4.78 -4.54
N LYS A 112 4.04 -3.62 -4.55
CA LYS A 112 3.91 -2.56 -3.55
C LYS A 112 3.47 -1.25 -4.18
N PHE A 113 2.67 -0.49 -3.42
CA PHE A 113 2.62 0.95 -3.59
C PHE A 113 3.17 1.64 -2.35
N ILE A 114 3.88 2.73 -2.56
CA ILE A 114 4.52 3.53 -1.52
C ILE A 114 3.96 4.92 -1.60
N THR A 115 3.32 5.37 -0.52
CA THR A 115 2.75 6.72 -0.42
C THR A 115 3.70 7.61 0.39
N LYS A 116 4.22 8.66 -0.24
CA LYS A 116 4.87 9.77 0.48
C LYS A 116 3.76 10.65 1.04
N VAL A 117 3.55 10.55 2.36
CA VAL A 117 2.45 11.22 3.06
C VAL A 117 2.73 12.71 3.18
N ASP A 118 1.78 13.54 2.79
CA ASP A 118 1.85 15.00 2.93
C ASP A 118 0.77 15.56 3.86
N VAL A 119 -0.35 14.83 4.07
CA VAL A 119 -1.38 15.17 5.04
C VAL A 119 -1.85 13.89 5.73
N ALA A 120 -1.95 13.91 7.06
CA ALA A 120 -2.45 12.79 7.85
C ALA A 120 -3.16 13.30 9.12
N TRP A 121 -4.12 12.49 9.63
CA TRP A 121 -4.73 12.73 10.94
C TRP A 121 -3.70 12.60 12.06
N ASN A 122 -2.76 11.69 11.94
CA ASN A 122 -1.65 11.53 12.86
C ASN A 122 -0.41 12.24 12.30
N GLN A 123 0.01 13.32 12.93
CA GLN A 123 1.14 14.14 12.48
C GLN A 123 2.46 13.37 12.39
N ALA A 124 2.63 12.28 13.14
CA ALA A 124 3.82 11.42 13.05
C ALA A 124 3.94 10.70 11.69
N TRP A 125 2.89 10.71 10.86
CA TRP A 125 2.92 10.12 9.52
C TRP A 125 3.30 11.12 8.42
N VAL A 126 3.17 12.42 8.69
CA VAL A 126 3.54 13.46 7.72
C VAL A 126 5.03 13.36 7.41
N ASP A 127 5.39 13.53 6.14
CA ASP A 127 6.75 13.38 5.60
C ASP A 127 7.34 11.96 5.66
N THR A 128 6.58 10.95 6.11
CA THR A 128 7.02 9.54 6.06
C THR A 128 6.57 8.85 4.77
N GLU A 129 7.09 7.65 4.53
CA GLU A 129 6.64 6.75 3.49
C GLU A 129 5.83 5.60 4.07
N GLN A 130 4.62 5.40 3.55
CA GLN A 130 3.75 4.30 3.92
C GLN A 130 3.76 3.24 2.83
N THR A 131 4.41 2.11 3.09
CA THR A 131 4.47 0.96 2.18
C THR A 131 3.28 0.06 2.40
N ARG A 132 2.64 -0.36 1.31
CA ARG A 132 1.55 -1.31 1.28
C ARG A 132 1.78 -2.32 0.16
N PHE A 133 1.61 -3.60 0.47
CA PHE A 133 1.56 -4.66 -0.53
C PHE A 133 0.13 -4.79 -1.04
N TRP A 134 -0.03 -5.12 -2.31
CA TRP A 134 -1.34 -5.24 -2.90
C TRP A 134 -1.42 -6.41 -3.87
N ARG A 135 -2.62 -6.94 -4.03
CA ARG A 135 -2.96 -7.91 -5.05
C ARG A 135 -4.46 -7.90 -5.32
N PHE A 136 -4.84 -8.39 -6.49
CA PHE A 136 -6.25 -8.66 -6.79
C PHE A 136 -6.58 -10.13 -6.52
N GLU A 137 -7.77 -10.37 -5.97
CA GLU A 137 -8.40 -11.68 -5.89
C GLU A 137 -9.81 -11.53 -6.48
N GLY A 138 -9.99 -11.96 -7.74
CA GLY A 138 -11.17 -11.62 -8.52
C GLY A 138 -11.29 -10.11 -8.74
N ASP A 139 -12.42 -9.53 -8.35
CA ASP A 139 -12.73 -8.11 -8.42
C ASP A 139 -12.33 -7.32 -7.15
N ARG A 140 -11.77 -8.00 -6.15
CA ARG A 140 -11.39 -7.39 -4.88
C ARG A 140 -9.91 -7.02 -4.85
N LEU A 141 -9.64 -5.85 -4.29
CA LEU A 141 -8.29 -5.36 -4.01
C LEU A 141 -7.93 -5.71 -2.56
N HIS A 142 -6.91 -6.54 -2.38
CA HIS A 142 -6.32 -6.86 -1.09
C HIS A 142 -5.12 -5.97 -0.85
N ILE A 143 -5.10 -5.28 0.29
CA ILE A 143 -3.98 -4.44 0.72
C ILE A 143 -3.46 -4.95 2.06
N ILE A 144 -2.14 -5.11 2.16
CA ILE A 144 -1.45 -5.59 3.36
C ILE A 144 -0.45 -4.52 3.78
N SER A 145 -0.48 -4.11 5.06
CA SER A 145 0.51 -3.14 5.55
C SER A 145 1.88 -3.78 5.74
N ALA A 146 2.95 -2.98 5.67
CA ALA A 146 4.19 -3.35 6.30
C ALA A 146 3.97 -3.50 7.83
N PRO A 147 4.79 -4.30 8.53
CA PRO A 147 4.70 -4.41 9.99
C PRO A 147 4.86 -3.04 10.66
N VAL A 148 3.95 -2.71 11.57
CA VAL A 148 3.97 -1.47 12.37
C VAL A 148 3.94 -1.81 13.86
N ALA A 149 4.53 -0.95 14.69
CA ALA A 149 4.51 -1.15 16.14
C ALA A 149 3.06 -1.20 16.66
N ASN A 150 2.78 -2.18 17.52
CA ASN A 150 1.50 -2.27 18.22
C ASN A 150 1.47 -1.19 19.32
N PRO A 151 0.53 -0.23 19.26
CA PRO A 151 0.48 0.83 20.27
C PRO A 151 0.09 0.34 21.67
N ASN A 152 -0.48 -0.87 21.78
CA ASN A 152 -0.98 -1.41 23.02
C ASN A 152 -0.05 -2.46 23.67
N VAL A 153 0.94 -2.98 22.91
CA VAL A 153 1.86 -4.03 23.39
C VAL A 153 3.28 -3.69 22.96
N ALA A 154 4.12 -3.32 23.93
CA ALA A 154 5.52 -3.00 23.68
C ALA A 154 6.26 -4.19 23.04
N GLY A 155 7.02 -3.90 21.98
CA GLY A 155 7.80 -4.90 21.24
C GLY A 155 7.00 -5.78 20.26
N SER A 156 5.68 -5.65 20.22
CA SER A 156 4.82 -6.35 19.25
C SER A 156 4.71 -5.55 17.95
N LEU A 157 4.65 -6.27 16.83
CA LEU A 157 4.41 -5.72 15.50
C LEU A 157 3.07 -6.26 14.94
N LEU A 158 2.28 -5.38 14.35
CA LEU A 158 1.02 -5.72 13.69
C LEU A 158 1.15 -5.57 12.18
N VAL A 159 0.52 -6.47 11.45
CA VAL A 159 0.27 -6.38 10.01
C VAL A 159 -1.22 -6.20 9.80
N GLY A 160 -1.61 -5.16 9.10
CA GLY A 160 -2.99 -4.90 8.71
C GLY A 160 -3.33 -5.59 7.39
N TYR A 161 -4.48 -6.25 7.35
CA TYR A 161 -5.07 -6.89 6.16
C TYR A 161 -6.39 -6.22 5.84
N LEU A 162 -6.51 -5.67 4.65
CA LEU A 162 -7.66 -4.90 4.22
C LEU A 162 -8.16 -5.43 2.88
N VAL A 163 -9.47 -5.59 2.75
CA VAL A 163 -10.13 -6.01 1.52
C VAL A 163 -11.05 -4.89 1.06
N TRP A 164 -10.97 -4.57 -0.21
CA TRP A 164 -11.70 -3.49 -0.84
C TRP A 164 -12.46 -3.98 -2.06
N GLU A 165 -13.63 -3.42 -2.30
CA GLU A 165 -14.40 -3.59 -3.53
C GLU A 165 -14.46 -2.25 -4.28
N ARG A 166 -14.58 -2.30 -5.59
CA ARG A 166 -14.72 -1.10 -6.42
C ARG A 166 -16.09 -0.44 -6.16
N GLU A 167 -16.10 0.87 -6.01
CA GLU A 167 -17.32 1.65 -5.85
C GLU A 167 -17.95 1.98 -7.23
#